data_b37828e5a1bd91d43904c103fa33e2f3
#
_entry.id   b37828e5a1bd91d43904c103fa33e2f3
#
_cell.length_a   1.000
_cell.length_b   1.000
_cell.length_c   1.000
_cell.angle_alpha   90.00
_cell.angle_beta   90.00
_cell.angle_gamma   90.00
#
_symmetry.space_group_name_H-M   'P 1'
#
loop_
_entity.id
_entity.type
_entity.pdbx_description
1 polymer ?
#
loop_
_entity_poly.entity_id
_entity_poly.type
_entity_poly.pdbx_seq_one_letter_code
_entity_poly.pdbx_strand_id
1 'polypeptide(L)'
;VYKRQEMVLRRKALVKEAFLHSPLYAKMQAIIKDHLDTDTSDKEISDQEWQELIVSMDSQWNNAISRFHVKYQLSKEELYLVCLSLTDFPFAHLAYLMHSSRRTLYRKKNALCERIGVEQNSEFKEILRKI
;
A
#
# COMPACT_ATOMS: atom_id res chain seq x y z
N VAL A 1 5.85 20.33 -23.12
CA VAL A 1 6.26 19.97 -21.75
C VAL A 1 5.07 20.02 -20.80
N TYR A 2 4.33 21.12 -20.79
CA TYR A 2 3.18 21.29 -19.90
C TYR A 2 2.04 20.29 -20.19
N LYS A 3 1.74 20.05 -21.47
CA LYS A 3 0.69 19.10 -21.87
C LYS A 3 1.00 17.66 -21.42
N ARG A 4 2.28 17.29 -21.48
CA ARG A 4 2.71 15.94 -21.06
C ARG A 4 2.59 15.77 -19.54
N GLN A 5 2.93 16.81 -18.78
CA GLN A 5 2.76 16.79 -17.31
C GLN A 5 1.30 16.75 -16.90
N GLU A 6 0.43 17.53 -17.57
CA GLU A 6 -1.01 17.47 -17.32
C GLU A 6 -1.60 16.09 -17.62
N MET A 7 -1.19 15.45 -18.71
CA MET A 7 -1.65 14.11 -19.05
C MET A 7 -1.23 13.08 -18.01
N VAL A 8 0.00 13.15 -17.50
CA VAL A 8 0.48 12.26 -16.46
C VAL A 8 -0.30 12.46 -15.16
N LEU A 9 -0.56 13.70 -14.75
CA LEU A 9 -1.33 14.01 -13.54
C LEU A 9 -2.78 13.55 -13.65
N ARG A 10 -3.42 13.76 -14.81
CA ARG A 10 -4.77 13.27 -15.08
C ARG A 10 -4.85 11.77 -15.03
N ARG A 11 -3.86 11.07 -15.62
CA ARG A 11 -3.79 9.61 -15.60
C ARG A 11 -3.69 9.08 -14.17
N LYS A 12 -2.82 9.68 -13.35
CA LYS A 12 -2.68 9.33 -11.93
C LYS A 12 -3.99 9.53 -11.17
N ALA A 13 -4.65 10.65 -11.38
CA ALA A 13 -5.91 10.95 -10.72
C ALA A 13 -7.00 9.94 -11.12
N LEU A 14 -7.07 9.56 -12.39
CA LEU A 14 -8.04 8.56 -12.88
C LEU A 14 -7.77 7.18 -12.29
N VAL A 15 -6.52 6.76 -12.19
CA VAL A 15 -6.14 5.46 -11.60
C VAL A 15 -6.48 5.45 -10.11
N LYS A 16 -6.18 6.52 -9.39
CA LYS A 16 -6.52 6.65 -7.98
C LYS A 16 -8.03 6.58 -7.77
N GLU A 17 -8.80 7.32 -8.56
CA GLU A 17 -10.24 7.34 -8.46
C GLU A 17 -10.84 5.96 -8.80
N ALA A 18 -10.32 5.29 -9.82
CA ALA A 18 -10.75 3.94 -10.18
C ALA A 18 -10.52 2.97 -9.02
N PHE A 19 -9.39 3.07 -8.33
CA PHE A 19 -9.12 2.25 -7.15
C PHE A 19 -10.13 2.52 -6.04
N LEU A 20 -10.42 3.78 -5.73
CA LEU A 20 -11.36 4.15 -4.67
C LEU A 20 -12.80 3.68 -4.96
N HIS A 21 -13.14 3.43 -6.22
CA HIS A 21 -14.43 2.87 -6.63
C HIS A 21 -14.38 1.37 -6.93
N SER A 22 -13.25 0.72 -6.70
CA SER A 22 -13.08 -0.70 -7.00
C SER A 22 -13.75 -1.60 -5.96
N PRO A 23 -14.16 -2.83 -6.36
CA PRO A 23 -14.64 -3.82 -5.40
C PRO A 23 -13.59 -4.18 -4.34
N LEU A 24 -12.31 -4.15 -4.70
CA LEU A 24 -11.21 -4.41 -3.78
C LEU A 24 -11.17 -3.39 -2.65
N TYR A 25 -11.27 -2.10 -2.97
CA TYR A 25 -11.30 -1.05 -1.95
C TYR A 25 -12.50 -1.19 -1.02
N ALA A 26 -13.67 -1.48 -1.57
CA ALA A 26 -14.88 -1.74 -0.79
C ALA A 26 -14.71 -2.94 0.14
N LYS A 27 -14.05 -4.01 -0.34
CA LYS A 27 -13.75 -5.20 0.47
C LYS A 27 -12.79 -4.85 1.62
N MET A 28 -11.75 -4.07 1.36
CA MET A 28 -10.82 -3.62 2.39
C MET A 28 -11.52 -2.81 3.47
N GLN A 29 -12.40 -1.89 3.08
CA GLN A 29 -13.21 -1.12 4.03
C GLN A 29 -14.12 -2.03 4.86
N ALA A 30 -14.71 -3.05 4.25
CA ALA A 30 -15.56 -4.01 4.95
C ALA A 30 -14.79 -4.84 5.97
N ILE A 31 -13.57 -5.29 5.63
CA ILE A 31 -12.70 -6.02 6.55
C ILE A 31 -12.37 -5.16 7.78
N ILE A 32 -11.98 -3.91 7.56
CA ILE A 32 -11.67 -2.98 8.63
C ILE A 32 -12.88 -2.76 9.52
N LYS A 33 -14.03 -2.53 8.92
CA LYS A 33 -15.29 -2.34 9.66
C LYS A 33 -15.64 -3.56 10.50
N ASP A 34 -15.52 -4.76 9.94
CA ASP A 34 -15.78 -6.01 10.67
C ASP A 34 -14.90 -6.10 11.92
N HIS A 35 -13.60 -5.82 11.80
CA HIS A 35 -12.68 -5.85 12.93
C HIS A 35 -12.99 -4.78 13.98
N LEU A 36 -13.42 -3.60 13.56
CA LEU A 36 -13.77 -2.53 14.49
C LEU A 36 -15.08 -2.83 15.23
N ASP A 37 -16.03 -3.53 14.59
CA ASP A 37 -17.33 -3.82 15.18
C ASP A 37 -17.31 -5.11 16.02
N THR A 38 -16.61 -6.17 15.57
CA THR A 38 -16.68 -7.52 16.16
C THR A 38 -15.33 -8.16 16.46
N ASP A 39 -14.24 -7.45 16.29
CA ASP A 39 -12.84 -7.90 16.42
C ASP A 39 -12.43 -9.02 15.44
N THR A 40 -13.31 -9.45 14.55
CA THR A 40 -13.01 -10.50 13.57
C THR A 40 -13.63 -10.18 12.21
N SER A 41 -13.06 -10.79 11.16
CA SER A 41 -13.67 -10.77 9.83
C SER A 41 -13.47 -12.14 9.17
N ASP A 42 -14.49 -12.63 8.48
CA ASP A 42 -14.42 -13.86 7.69
C ASP A 42 -13.94 -13.60 6.26
N LYS A 43 -13.70 -12.34 5.91
CA LYS A 43 -13.24 -11.94 4.59
C LYS A 43 -11.71 -11.92 4.55
N GLU A 44 -11.16 -12.36 3.44
CA GLU A 44 -9.71 -12.34 3.19
C GLU A 44 -9.43 -11.75 1.82
N ILE A 45 -8.29 -11.08 1.71
CA ILE A 45 -7.81 -10.59 0.42
C ILE A 45 -7.08 -11.73 -0.28
N SER A 46 -7.56 -12.11 -1.47
CA SER A 46 -6.94 -13.17 -2.27
C SER A 46 -5.61 -12.72 -2.87
N ASP A 47 -4.80 -13.68 -3.32
CA ASP A 47 -3.54 -13.37 -4.01
C ASP A 47 -3.78 -12.52 -5.25
N GLN A 48 -4.84 -12.79 -6.00
CA GLN A 48 -5.20 -12.00 -7.17
C GLN A 48 -5.56 -10.57 -6.79
N GLU A 49 -6.29 -10.38 -5.71
CA GLU A 49 -6.65 -9.06 -5.20
C GLU A 49 -5.42 -8.29 -4.72
N TRP A 50 -4.47 -8.97 -4.08
CA TRP A 50 -3.19 -8.34 -3.73
C TRP A 50 -2.43 -7.87 -4.98
N GLN A 51 -2.44 -8.66 -6.06
CA GLN A 51 -1.82 -8.25 -7.31
C GLN A 51 -2.53 -7.04 -7.93
N GLU A 52 -3.85 -6.98 -7.86
CA GLU A 52 -4.61 -5.80 -8.29
C GLU A 52 -4.20 -4.54 -7.53
N LEU A 53 -4.01 -4.66 -6.21
CA LEU A 53 -3.55 -3.55 -5.38
C LEU A 53 -2.16 -3.08 -5.80
N ILE A 54 -1.23 -4.01 -5.99
CA ILE A 54 0.15 -3.71 -6.39
C ILE A 54 0.15 -2.97 -7.73
N VAL A 55 -0.56 -3.48 -8.72
CA VAL A 55 -0.65 -2.86 -10.05
C VAL A 55 -1.26 -1.46 -9.95
N SER A 56 -2.32 -1.29 -9.18
CA SER A 56 -2.97 0.00 -9.00
C SER A 56 -2.04 1.03 -8.35
N MET A 57 -1.38 0.64 -7.26
CA MET A 57 -0.45 1.53 -6.56
C MET A 57 0.77 1.84 -7.41
N ASP A 58 1.31 0.86 -8.11
CA ASP A 58 2.46 1.05 -9.00
C ASP A 58 2.13 2.05 -10.11
N SER A 59 0.94 1.96 -10.68
CA SER A 59 0.46 2.91 -11.71
C SER A 59 0.30 4.32 -11.14
N GLN A 60 -0.18 4.45 -9.91
CA GLN A 60 -0.34 5.76 -9.25
C GLN A 60 1.01 6.40 -8.91
N TRP A 61 2.06 5.62 -8.73
CA TRP A 61 3.37 6.08 -8.27
C TRP A 61 4.47 5.97 -9.33
N ASN A 62 4.12 5.99 -10.62
CA ASN A 62 5.07 5.97 -11.74
C ASN A 62 6.03 4.77 -11.69
N ASN A 63 5.52 3.59 -11.37
CA ASN A 63 6.29 2.36 -11.25
C ASN A 63 7.37 2.40 -10.14
N ALA A 64 7.24 3.32 -9.19
CA ALA A 64 8.18 3.43 -8.09
C ALA A 64 8.17 2.19 -7.19
N ILE A 65 7.02 1.53 -7.05
CA ILE A 65 6.89 0.32 -6.24
C ILE A 65 7.70 -0.82 -6.85
N SER A 66 7.59 -1.02 -8.18
CA SER A 66 8.38 -2.02 -8.89
C SER A 66 9.88 -1.76 -8.75
N ARG A 67 10.32 -0.51 -8.91
CA ARG A 67 11.72 -0.15 -8.75
C ARG A 67 12.20 -0.39 -7.31
N PHE A 68 11.39 -0.02 -6.33
CA PHE A 68 11.69 -0.22 -4.91
C PHE A 68 11.80 -1.71 -4.57
N HIS A 69 10.87 -2.51 -5.08
CA HIS A 69 10.85 -3.96 -4.90
C HIS A 69 12.12 -4.61 -5.45
N VAL A 70 12.51 -4.25 -6.67
CA VAL A 70 13.72 -4.79 -7.31
C VAL A 70 14.97 -4.37 -6.55
N LYS A 71 15.07 -3.09 -6.20
CA LYS A 71 16.27 -2.53 -5.54
C LYS A 71 16.54 -3.14 -4.18
N TYR A 72 15.51 -3.35 -3.36
CA TYR A 72 15.66 -3.83 -1.99
C TYR A 72 15.21 -5.26 -1.79
N GLN A 73 14.82 -5.96 -2.87
CA GLN A 73 14.38 -7.36 -2.83
C GLN A 73 13.34 -7.60 -1.73
N LEU A 74 12.25 -6.84 -1.81
CA LEU A 74 11.18 -6.91 -0.82
C LEU A 74 10.55 -8.30 -0.77
N SER A 75 10.27 -8.78 0.44
CA SER A 75 9.44 -9.96 0.61
C SER A 75 8.01 -9.64 0.18
N LYS A 76 7.21 -10.68 -0.02
CA LYS A 76 5.79 -10.56 -0.34
C LYS A 76 5.06 -9.68 0.69
N GLU A 77 5.29 -9.93 1.98
CA GLU A 77 4.66 -9.18 3.06
C GLU A 77 5.13 -7.73 3.11
N GLU A 78 6.41 -7.49 2.87
CA GLU A 78 6.95 -6.14 2.79
C GLU A 78 6.34 -5.35 1.63
N LEU A 79 6.20 -6.00 0.47
CA LEU A 79 5.57 -5.39 -0.69
C LEU A 79 4.11 -5.02 -0.42
N TYR A 80 3.35 -5.89 0.23
CA TYR A 80 1.97 -5.62 0.62
C TYR A 80 1.90 -4.45 1.60
N LEU A 81 2.78 -4.42 2.58
CA LEU A 81 2.83 -3.34 3.56
C LEU A 81 3.12 -1.99 2.90
N VAL A 82 4.08 -1.93 1.98
CA VAL A 82 4.38 -0.70 1.24
C VAL A 82 3.16 -0.24 0.45
N CYS A 83 2.52 -1.14 -0.29
CA CYS A 83 1.34 -0.80 -1.09
C CYS A 83 0.19 -0.29 -0.22
N LEU A 84 -0.09 -0.95 0.90
CA LEU A 84 -1.15 -0.51 1.83
C LEU A 84 -0.81 0.82 2.48
N SER A 85 0.46 1.09 2.76
CA SER A 85 0.89 2.35 3.35
C SER A 85 0.69 3.54 2.41
N LEU A 86 0.54 3.29 1.12
CA LEU A 86 0.25 4.33 0.13
C LEU A 86 -1.25 4.60 -0.02
N THR A 87 -2.09 3.77 0.58
CA THR A 87 -3.53 4.01 0.64
C THR A 87 -3.84 5.04 1.74
N ASP A 88 -5.08 5.49 1.81
CA ASP A 88 -5.51 6.46 2.82
C ASP A 88 -5.90 5.80 4.15
N PHE A 89 -5.73 4.48 4.29
CA PHE A 89 -6.04 3.79 5.54
C PHE A 89 -5.02 4.14 6.63
N PRO A 90 -5.48 4.38 7.87
CA PRO A 90 -4.57 4.54 9.01
C PRO A 90 -3.68 3.31 9.19
N PHE A 91 -2.43 3.50 9.59
CA PHE A 91 -1.48 2.40 9.75
C PHE A 91 -2.02 1.30 10.68
N ALA A 92 -2.69 1.70 11.75
CA ALA A 92 -3.29 0.75 12.70
C ALA A 92 -4.31 -0.20 12.04
N HIS A 93 -5.02 0.28 11.00
CA HIS A 93 -6.01 -0.54 10.29
C HIS A 93 -5.38 -1.51 9.31
N LEU A 94 -4.13 -1.28 8.90
CA LEU A 94 -3.44 -2.20 7.97
C LEU A 94 -3.22 -3.57 8.60
N ALA A 95 -3.11 -3.63 9.94
CA ALA A 95 -2.99 -4.89 10.66
C ALA A 95 -4.18 -5.81 10.39
N TYR A 96 -5.38 -5.26 10.30
CA TYR A 96 -6.59 -6.03 9.99
C TYR A 96 -6.53 -6.63 8.58
N LEU A 97 -6.05 -5.86 7.62
CA LEU A 97 -5.96 -6.30 6.22
C LEU A 97 -4.88 -7.36 6.02
N MET A 98 -3.82 -7.33 6.82
CA MET A 98 -2.71 -8.27 6.74
C MET A 98 -2.82 -9.44 7.73
N HIS A 99 -3.91 -9.54 8.48
CA HIS A 99 -4.11 -10.54 9.53
C HIS A 99 -2.90 -10.63 10.47
N SER A 100 -2.43 -9.48 10.94
CA SER A 100 -1.25 -9.37 11.79
C SER A 100 -1.52 -8.40 12.92
N SER A 101 -0.71 -8.44 13.97
CA SER A 101 -0.81 -7.45 15.04
C SER A 101 -0.14 -6.13 14.62
N ARG A 102 -0.55 -5.03 15.22
CA ARG A 102 0.11 -3.73 15.03
C ARG A 102 1.59 -3.81 15.34
N ARG A 103 1.93 -4.50 16.42
CA ARG A 103 3.31 -4.68 16.88
C ARG A 103 4.16 -5.35 15.80
N THR A 104 3.63 -6.41 15.19
CA THR A 104 4.32 -7.11 14.10
C THR A 104 4.51 -6.21 12.90
N LEU A 105 3.52 -5.44 12.51
CA LEU A 105 3.63 -4.50 11.39
C LEU A 105 4.64 -3.39 11.65
N TYR A 106 4.67 -2.82 12.86
CA TYR A 106 5.67 -1.82 13.22
C TYR A 106 7.08 -2.40 13.18
N ARG A 107 7.26 -3.64 13.66
CA ARG A 107 8.55 -4.33 13.58
C ARG A 107 9.00 -4.50 12.14
N LYS A 108 8.11 -4.93 11.25
CA LYS A 108 8.40 -5.11 9.83
C LYS A 108 8.76 -3.78 9.17
N LYS A 109 8.00 -2.73 9.47
CA LYS A 109 8.29 -1.38 8.97
C LYS A 109 9.66 -0.90 9.43
N ASN A 110 9.95 -1.05 10.71
CA ASN A 110 11.22 -0.61 11.30
C ASN A 110 12.40 -1.39 10.71
N ALA A 111 12.27 -2.70 10.56
CA ALA A 111 13.30 -3.54 9.95
C ALA A 111 13.54 -3.14 8.48
N LEU A 112 12.50 -2.84 7.74
CA LEU A 112 12.61 -2.40 6.36
C LEU A 112 13.28 -1.03 6.27
N CYS A 113 12.89 -0.08 7.12
CA CYS A 113 13.53 1.24 7.18
C CYS A 113 15.02 1.14 7.49
N GLU A 114 15.40 0.27 8.42
CA GLU A 114 16.80 0.01 8.77
C GLU A 114 17.57 -0.55 7.58
N ARG A 115 17.00 -1.52 6.88
CA ARG A 115 17.61 -2.12 5.69
C ARG A 115 17.79 -1.11 4.56
N ILE A 116 16.86 -0.19 4.39
CA ILE A 116 16.93 0.87 3.38
C ILE A 116 17.92 1.97 3.79
N GLY A 117 18.18 2.13 5.08
CA GLY A 117 19.05 3.19 5.61
C GLY A 117 18.32 4.50 5.89
N VAL A 118 17.04 4.46 6.19
CA VAL A 118 16.23 5.63 6.56
C VAL A 118 15.77 5.53 8.00
N GLU A 119 15.32 6.66 8.55
CA GLU A 119 14.80 6.70 9.90
C GLU A 119 13.51 5.89 10.04
N GLN A 120 13.29 5.27 11.22
CA GLN A 120 12.13 4.40 11.45
C GLN A 120 10.78 5.11 11.38
N ASN A 121 10.74 6.41 11.58
CA ASN A 121 9.52 7.20 11.45
C ASN A 121 9.27 7.72 10.03
N SER A 122 10.11 7.35 9.07
CA SER A 122 9.95 7.76 7.66
C SER A 122 8.69 7.13 7.06
N GLU A 123 7.96 7.93 6.28
CA GLU A 123 6.80 7.45 5.55
C GLU A 123 7.23 6.90 4.18
N PHE A 124 6.59 5.80 3.75
CA PHE A 124 6.89 5.22 2.45
C PHE A 124 6.58 6.16 1.28
N LYS A 125 5.60 7.04 1.43
CA LYS A 125 5.31 8.07 0.42
C LYS A 125 6.53 8.95 0.15
N GLU A 126 7.25 9.34 1.19
CA GLU A 126 8.46 10.15 1.06
C GLU A 126 9.62 9.36 0.49
N ILE A 127 9.78 8.11 0.93
CA ILE A 127 10.84 7.22 0.45
C ILE A 127 10.69 6.99 -1.06
N LEU A 128 9.49 6.69 -1.52
CA LEU A 128 9.21 6.41 -2.92
C LEU A 128 9.35 7.64 -3.82
N ARG A 129 9.10 8.84 -3.29
CA ARG A 129 9.31 10.09 -4.05
C ARG A 129 10.78 10.34 -4.40
N LYS A 130 11.69 9.77 -3.63
CA LYS A 130 13.15 9.91 -3.82
C LYS A 130 13.74 8.83 -4.73
N ILE A 131 12.95 7.86 -5.12
CA ILE A 131 13.33 6.80 -6.05
C ILE A 131 12.85 7.15 -7.46
#